data_56ec1ef2c2140d091725a3095809886e
#
_entry.id   56ec1ef2c2140d091725a3095809886e
#
_cell.length_a   1.000
_cell.length_b   1.000
_cell.length_c   1.000
_cell.angle_alpha   90.00
_cell.angle_beta   90.00
_cell.angle_gamma   90.00
#
_symmetry.space_group_name_H-M   'P 1'
#
loop_
_entity.id
_entity.type
_entity.pdbx_description
1 polymer ?
#
loop_
_entity_poly.entity_id
_entity_poly.type
_entity_poly.pdbx_seq_one_letter_code
_entity_poly.pdbx_strand_id
1 'polypeptide(L)'
;MSALKKTSWWLGWKFWLVLVVLAAAGWGIKVRWFSPAEAPQVITAPVERSDLEDTVLASGTIEAVKQVSVGAQVSGQIKRLHVKLGDTVRQGDLIAEIDSTNQANTLRNAQAQVDVLAAQQRAKEATLHQLELAFQRQKALLAQDASARAEFEGAEASLGVARAEIAALKAQLQQSQISVDTARVNLGYTRITAPMDGVVVAVIAEEGRTVNANQSAPTIIKLAKLDTVQIKAQISEADVVRIKPGLPVYFTILGEPNRRYEAHLRAVEPAPESEQSEST
;
A
#
# COMPACT_ATOMS: atom_id res chain seq x y z
N MET A 1 77.82 109.74 -42.25
CA MET A 1 78.18 109.22 -40.94
C MET A 1 76.96 108.57 -40.40
N SER A 2 76.83 107.40 -40.55
CA SER A 2 76.95 106.14 -39.80
C SER A 2 76.10 106.05 -38.54
N ALA A 3 75.22 105.17 -38.47
CA ALA A 3 75.12 104.17 -37.41
C ALA A 3 74.00 103.17 -37.64
N LEU A 4 74.36 101.97 -37.82
CA LEU A 4 73.53 100.77 -37.92
C LEU A 4 72.91 100.38 -36.58
N LYS A 5 71.64 100.06 -36.57
CA LYS A 5 70.93 99.51 -35.44
C LYS A 5 70.72 98.00 -35.70
N LYS A 6 71.43 97.15 -34.96
CA LYS A 6 71.34 95.70 -34.91
C LYS A 6 69.98 95.34 -34.23
N THR A 7 69.04 94.79 -34.96
CA THR A 7 67.79 94.28 -34.38
C THR A 7 68.02 92.81 -33.97
N SER A 8 67.65 92.51 -32.74
CA SER A 8 67.81 91.24 -32.08
C SER A 8 66.86 90.15 -32.65
N TRP A 9 67.41 89.30 -33.50
CA TRP A 9 66.74 88.08 -34.02
C TRP A 9 66.39 87.06 -32.91
N TRP A 10 66.92 87.20 -31.72
CA TRP A 10 66.75 86.22 -30.61
C TRP A 10 65.42 86.39 -29.87
N LEU A 11 64.65 87.48 -30.02
CA LEU A 11 63.34 87.68 -29.41
C LEU A 11 62.23 86.95 -30.18
N GLY A 12 62.36 86.86 -31.52
CA GLY A 12 61.37 86.16 -32.36
C GLY A 12 61.25 84.63 -32.09
N TRP A 13 62.44 83.97 -31.88
CA TRP A 13 62.45 82.55 -31.64
C TRP A 13 61.82 82.16 -30.29
N LYS A 14 62.04 82.94 -29.26
CA LYS A 14 61.42 82.66 -27.94
C LYS A 14 59.93 82.87 -27.98
N PHE A 15 59.44 83.82 -28.75
CA PHE A 15 57.97 83.99 -28.92
C PHE A 15 57.29 82.80 -29.63
N TRP A 16 57.94 82.29 -30.68
CA TRP A 16 57.45 81.10 -31.36
C TRP A 16 57.48 79.81 -30.46
N LEU A 17 58.52 79.66 -29.64
CA LEU A 17 58.63 78.57 -28.70
C LEU A 17 57.52 78.66 -27.64
N VAL A 18 57.23 79.81 -27.10
CA VAL A 18 56.09 80.00 -26.16
C VAL A 18 54.75 79.69 -26.81
N LEU A 19 54.56 80.08 -28.08
CA LEU A 19 53.31 79.81 -28.81
C LEU A 19 53.13 78.35 -29.12
N VAL A 20 54.21 77.64 -29.45
CA VAL A 20 54.17 76.14 -29.64
C VAL A 20 53.87 75.41 -28.31
N VAL A 21 54.49 75.85 -27.20
CA VAL A 21 54.22 75.25 -25.87
C VAL A 21 52.77 75.48 -25.43
N LEU A 22 52.24 76.74 -25.69
CA LEU A 22 50.83 77.07 -25.41
C LEU A 22 49.85 76.23 -26.29
N ALA A 23 50.19 76.01 -27.57
CA ALA A 23 49.42 75.23 -28.49
C ALA A 23 49.43 73.73 -28.06
N ALA A 24 50.63 73.23 -27.67
CA ALA A 24 50.74 71.85 -27.17
C ALA A 24 50.03 71.66 -25.83
N ALA A 25 50.10 72.61 -24.91
CA ALA A 25 49.37 72.59 -23.66
C ALA A 25 47.84 72.69 -23.90
N GLY A 26 47.37 73.55 -24.81
CA GLY A 26 45.96 73.61 -25.18
C GLY A 26 45.46 72.30 -25.82
N TRP A 27 46.29 71.69 -26.67
CA TRP A 27 45.93 70.37 -27.26
C TRP A 27 45.94 69.25 -26.22
N GLY A 28 46.89 69.26 -25.31
CA GLY A 28 46.91 68.27 -24.19
C GLY A 28 45.71 68.39 -23.27
N ILE A 29 45.29 69.64 -22.94
CA ILE A 29 44.07 69.93 -22.17
C ILE A 29 42.81 69.47 -22.92
N LYS A 30 42.74 69.77 -24.23
CA LYS A 30 41.64 69.33 -25.08
C LYS A 30 41.52 67.79 -25.14
N VAL A 31 42.63 67.06 -25.31
CA VAL A 31 42.64 65.64 -25.39
C VAL A 31 42.30 64.99 -24.02
N ARG A 32 42.77 65.57 -22.91
CA ARG A 32 42.53 65.02 -21.57
C ARG A 32 41.15 65.35 -20.99
N TRP A 33 40.59 66.53 -21.31
CA TRP A 33 39.32 66.98 -20.71
C TRP A 33 38.14 66.92 -21.67
N PHE A 34 38.33 66.88 -22.97
CA PHE A 34 37.28 66.81 -23.99
C PHE A 34 37.31 65.49 -24.78
N SER A 35 38.08 64.51 -24.34
CA SER A 35 37.93 63.19 -24.92
C SER A 35 36.53 62.70 -24.56
N PRO A 36 35.69 62.35 -25.54
CA PRO A 36 34.36 61.79 -25.25
C PRO A 36 34.57 60.54 -24.40
N ALA A 37 33.91 60.43 -23.24
CA ALA A 37 33.86 59.23 -22.43
C ALA A 37 33.41 58.08 -23.33
N GLU A 38 34.16 56.98 -23.37
CA GLU A 38 33.71 55.77 -24.06
C GLU A 38 32.31 55.42 -23.55
N ALA A 39 31.35 55.41 -24.45
CA ALA A 39 29.99 55.04 -24.12
C ALA A 39 30.01 53.63 -23.51
N PRO A 40 29.37 53.39 -22.35
CA PRO A 40 29.36 52.09 -21.74
C PRO A 40 28.86 51.06 -22.77
N GLN A 41 29.64 50.02 -23.01
CA GLN A 41 29.23 48.94 -23.88
C GLN A 41 28.07 48.21 -23.20
N VAL A 42 26.86 48.55 -23.60
CA VAL A 42 25.67 47.84 -23.17
C VAL A 42 25.60 46.53 -23.96
N ILE A 43 25.73 45.40 -23.24
CA ILE A 43 25.51 44.10 -23.84
C ILE A 43 24.00 44.00 -24.13
N THR A 44 23.63 44.05 -25.38
CA THR A 44 22.25 43.87 -25.83
C THR A 44 22.09 42.49 -26.40
N ALA A 45 21.03 41.80 -26.01
CA ALA A 45 20.59 40.58 -26.63
C ALA A 45 19.33 40.83 -27.45
N PRO A 46 19.14 40.16 -28.58
CA PRO A 46 17.89 40.27 -29.33
C PRO A 46 16.73 39.74 -28.49
N VAL A 47 15.58 40.36 -28.55
CA VAL A 47 14.34 39.86 -27.96
C VAL A 47 13.81 38.77 -28.87
N GLU A 48 13.93 37.52 -28.40
CA GLU A 48 13.35 36.35 -29.06
C GLU A 48 12.04 35.96 -28.39
N ARG A 49 11.07 35.53 -29.19
CA ARG A 49 9.86 34.88 -28.66
C ARG A 49 10.18 33.40 -28.46
N SER A 50 10.14 32.95 -27.23
CA SER A 50 10.21 31.52 -26.89
C SER A 50 9.02 31.12 -26.05
N ASP A 51 8.61 29.90 -26.17
CA ASP A 51 7.58 29.34 -25.31
C ASP A 51 8.14 29.15 -23.91
N LEU A 52 7.41 29.65 -22.92
CA LEU A 52 7.72 29.47 -21.51
C LEU A 52 6.87 28.31 -20.96
N GLU A 53 7.51 27.20 -20.64
CA GLU A 53 6.84 26.12 -19.95
C GLU A 53 6.70 26.46 -18.47
N ASP A 54 5.46 26.55 -18.00
CA ASP A 54 5.15 26.70 -16.59
C ASP A 54 5.05 25.29 -15.97
N THR A 55 6.13 24.86 -15.32
CA THR A 55 6.28 23.50 -14.80
C THR A 55 6.30 23.48 -13.28
N VAL A 56 5.63 22.48 -12.70
CA VAL A 56 5.71 22.14 -11.26
C VAL A 56 6.75 21.04 -11.09
N LEU A 57 7.76 21.31 -10.27
CA LEU A 57 8.81 20.35 -9.96
C LEU A 57 8.48 19.62 -8.65
N ALA A 58 8.54 18.31 -8.67
CA ALA A 58 8.28 17.48 -7.50
C ALA A 58 9.25 16.30 -7.44
N SER A 59 9.58 15.88 -6.23
CA SER A 59 10.27 14.61 -6.00
C SER A 59 9.27 13.51 -5.70
N GLY A 60 9.56 12.28 -6.14
CA GLY A 60 8.64 11.16 -5.95
C GLY A 60 9.35 9.82 -5.80
N THR A 61 8.60 8.84 -5.35
CA THR A 61 9.02 7.44 -5.25
C THR A 61 8.27 6.58 -6.26
N ILE A 62 8.96 5.58 -6.81
CA ILE A 62 8.35 4.58 -7.70
C ILE A 62 7.85 3.44 -6.82
N GLU A 63 6.57 3.16 -6.92
CA GLU A 63 5.89 2.10 -6.16
C GLU A 63 5.08 1.19 -7.09
N ALA A 64 4.87 -0.05 -6.65
CA ALA A 64 3.93 -0.94 -7.36
C ALA A 64 2.50 -0.43 -7.19
N VAL A 65 1.71 -0.44 -8.25
CA VAL A 65 0.29 -0.03 -8.21
C VAL A 65 -0.52 -0.89 -7.24
N LYS A 66 -0.17 -2.17 -7.13
CA LYS A 66 -0.85 -3.10 -6.21
C LYS A 66 0.19 -3.79 -5.34
N GLN A 67 0.10 -3.54 -4.04
CA GLN A 67 0.90 -4.19 -3.02
C GLN A 67 -0.03 -4.74 -1.94
N VAL A 68 0.21 -5.97 -1.48
CA VAL A 68 -0.58 -6.63 -0.45
C VAL A 68 0.34 -7.19 0.61
N SER A 69 0.04 -6.89 1.88
CA SER A 69 0.68 -7.52 3.03
C SER A 69 -0.01 -8.85 3.32
N VAL A 70 0.72 -9.95 3.23
CA VAL A 70 0.23 -11.28 3.55
C VAL A 70 0.59 -11.58 5.00
N GLY A 71 -0.41 -11.72 5.84
CA GLY A 71 -0.25 -11.92 7.29
C GLY A 71 -0.75 -13.28 7.75
N ALA A 72 -0.39 -13.62 9.01
CA ALA A 72 -0.91 -14.79 9.69
C ALA A 72 -2.28 -14.50 10.31
N GLN A 73 -3.25 -15.40 10.12
CA GLN A 73 -4.59 -15.34 10.73
C GLN A 73 -4.70 -16.16 12.01
N VAL A 74 -3.70 -17.03 12.29
CA VAL A 74 -3.62 -17.86 13.49
C VAL A 74 -2.26 -17.70 14.15
N SER A 75 -2.23 -17.83 15.47
CA SER A 75 -0.99 -17.79 16.25
C SER A 75 -0.27 -19.11 16.21
N GLY A 76 1.06 -19.06 16.16
CA GLY A 76 1.92 -20.26 16.18
C GLY A 76 3.33 -19.96 15.71
N GLN A 77 4.19 -20.96 15.73
CA GLN A 77 5.55 -20.84 15.20
C GLN A 77 5.56 -21.10 13.68
N ILE A 78 6.26 -20.30 12.92
CA ILE A 78 6.49 -20.54 11.48
C ILE A 78 7.44 -21.74 11.35
N LYS A 79 6.92 -22.85 10.86
CA LYS A 79 7.71 -24.08 10.62
C LYS A 79 8.57 -24.00 9.37
N ARG A 80 7.99 -23.44 8.30
CA ARG A 80 8.66 -23.29 7.00
C ARG A 80 8.20 -22.04 6.30
N LEU A 81 9.14 -21.42 5.61
CA LEU A 81 8.91 -20.35 4.65
C LEU A 81 9.33 -20.87 3.26
N HIS A 82 8.37 -20.97 2.34
CA HIS A 82 8.58 -21.56 1.01
C HIS A 82 9.03 -20.54 -0.05
N VAL A 83 9.09 -19.27 0.30
CA VAL A 83 9.41 -18.17 -0.62
C VAL A 83 10.55 -17.31 -0.08
N LYS A 84 11.30 -16.71 -0.99
CA LYS A 84 12.39 -15.78 -0.71
C LYS A 84 12.10 -14.42 -1.34
N LEU A 85 12.86 -13.41 -0.92
CA LEU A 85 12.81 -12.10 -1.54
C LEU A 85 13.12 -12.21 -3.05
N GLY A 86 12.27 -11.61 -3.89
CA GLY A 86 12.41 -11.64 -5.34
C GLY A 86 11.70 -12.81 -6.03
N ASP A 87 11.17 -13.78 -5.31
CA ASP A 87 10.45 -14.92 -5.90
C ASP A 87 9.12 -14.46 -6.51
N THR A 88 8.80 -15.01 -7.66
CA THR A 88 7.49 -14.84 -8.31
C THR A 88 6.55 -15.94 -7.84
N VAL A 89 5.36 -15.56 -7.36
CA VAL A 89 4.33 -16.45 -6.87
C VAL A 89 3.02 -16.25 -7.61
N ARG A 90 2.23 -17.31 -7.73
CA ARG A 90 0.86 -17.28 -8.26
C ARG A 90 -0.14 -17.30 -7.13
N GLN A 91 -1.35 -16.83 -7.40
CA GLN A 91 -2.47 -16.94 -6.47
C GLN A 91 -2.68 -18.41 -6.04
N GLY A 92 -2.72 -18.65 -4.73
CA GLY A 92 -2.87 -19.99 -4.13
C GLY A 92 -1.55 -20.69 -3.81
N ASP A 93 -0.40 -20.22 -4.29
CA ASP A 93 0.90 -20.79 -3.94
C ASP A 93 1.16 -20.70 -2.43
N LEU A 94 1.76 -21.76 -1.89
CA LEU A 94 2.08 -21.85 -0.47
C LEU A 94 3.27 -20.96 -0.12
N ILE A 95 3.04 -20.00 0.76
CA ILE A 95 4.04 -19.03 1.22
C ILE A 95 4.73 -19.51 2.49
N ALA A 96 3.94 -19.85 3.51
CA ALA A 96 4.45 -20.25 4.80
C ALA A 96 3.54 -21.31 5.47
N GLU A 97 4.14 -22.09 6.34
CA GLU A 97 3.45 -23.05 7.19
C GLU A 97 3.67 -22.72 8.67
N ILE A 98 2.57 -22.55 9.40
CA ILE A 98 2.55 -22.38 10.86
C ILE A 98 2.39 -23.76 11.51
N ASP A 99 2.94 -23.96 12.70
CA ASP A 99 2.70 -25.18 13.48
C ASP A 99 1.21 -25.39 13.72
N SER A 100 0.67 -26.41 13.07
CA SER A 100 -0.75 -26.75 13.07
C SER A 100 -1.16 -27.72 14.18
N THR A 101 -0.23 -28.09 15.09
CA THR A 101 -0.47 -29.13 16.09
C THR A 101 -1.69 -28.82 16.96
N ASN A 102 -1.80 -27.60 17.46
CA ASN A 102 -2.93 -27.18 18.29
C ASN A 102 -4.25 -27.15 17.52
N GLN A 103 -4.24 -26.60 16.30
CA GLN A 103 -5.42 -26.51 15.44
C GLN A 103 -5.90 -27.91 14.99
N ALA A 104 -4.96 -28.80 14.68
CA ALA A 104 -5.27 -30.18 14.34
C ALA A 104 -5.87 -30.95 15.53
N ASN A 105 -5.37 -30.70 16.74
CA ASN A 105 -5.95 -31.31 17.96
C ASN A 105 -7.35 -30.76 18.24
N THR A 106 -7.56 -29.44 18.08
CA THR A 106 -8.87 -28.79 18.23
C THR A 106 -9.88 -29.38 17.25
N LEU A 107 -9.49 -29.58 15.98
CA LEU A 107 -10.35 -30.20 14.98
C LEU A 107 -10.71 -31.64 15.37
N ARG A 108 -9.72 -32.44 15.82
CA ARG A 108 -9.98 -33.83 16.27
C ARG A 108 -10.93 -33.88 17.46
N ASN A 109 -10.76 -32.99 18.43
CA ASN A 109 -11.65 -32.93 19.60
C ASN A 109 -13.08 -32.55 19.19
N ALA A 110 -13.24 -31.54 18.30
CA ALA A 110 -14.56 -31.15 17.79
C ALA A 110 -15.23 -32.33 17.03
N GLN A 111 -14.45 -33.08 16.24
CA GLN A 111 -14.94 -34.25 15.53
C GLN A 111 -15.39 -35.37 16.47
N ALA A 112 -14.59 -35.69 17.50
CA ALA A 112 -14.95 -36.64 18.52
C ALA A 112 -16.26 -36.29 19.24
N GLN A 113 -16.50 -34.98 19.48
CA GLN A 113 -17.76 -34.53 20.09
C GLN A 113 -18.96 -34.78 19.18
N VAL A 114 -18.83 -34.58 17.86
CA VAL A 114 -19.86 -34.95 16.88
C VAL A 114 -20.14 -36.46 16.93
N ASP A 115 -19.09 -37.30 16.98
CA ASP A 115 -19.23 -38.75 17.04
C ASP A 115 -19.98 -39.21 18.30
N VAL A 116 -19.69 -38.61 19.46
CA VAL A 116 -20.41 -38.85 20.72
C VAL A 116 -21.89 -38.51 20.60
N LEU A 117 -22.21 -37.29 20.08
CA LEU A 117 -23.59 -36.86 19.91
C LEU A 117 -24.35 -37.73 18.89
N ALA A 118 -23.69 -38.15 17.82
CA ALA A 118 -24.27 -39.08 16.85
C ALA A 118 -24.55 -40.45 17.43
N ALA A 119 -23.70 -40.94 18.36
CA ALA A 119 -23.96 -42.19 19.09
C ALA A 119 -25.15 -42.05 20.04
N GLN A 120 -25.24 -40.90 20.76
CA GLN A 120 -26.39 -40.60 21.64
C GLN A 120 -27.69 -40.49 20.86
N GLN A 121 -27.65 -39.85 19.68
CA GLN A 121 -28.82 -39.74 18.80
C GLN A 121 -29.31 -41.13 18.39
N ARG A 122 -28.40 -42.04 17.95
CA ARG A 122 -28.78 -43.41 17.57
C ARG A 122 -29.43 -44.18 18.75
N ALA A 123 -28.90 -44.03 19.97
CA ALA A 123 -29.47 -44.62 21.15
C ALA A 123 -30.91 -44.09 21.43
N LYS A 124 -31.12 -42.80 21.31
CA LYS A 124 -32.44 -42.18 21.47
C LYS A 124 -33.43 -42.52 20.34
N GLU A 125 -32.93 -42.71 19.12
CA GLU A 125 -33.77 -43.17 18.00
C GLU A 125 -34.25 -44.60 18.22
N ALA A 126 -33.43 -45.48 18.82
CA ALA A 126 -33.89 -46.81 19.22
C ALA A 126 -34.97 -46.75 20.31
N THR A 127 -34.80 -45.82 21.29
CA THR A 127 -35.88 -45.58 22.33
C THR A 127 -37.14 -45.04 21.71
N LEU A 128 -37.02 -44.08 20.77
CA LEU A 128 -38.20 -43.56 20.05
C LEU A 128 -38.93 -44.66 19.31
N HIS A 129 -38.21 -45.51 18.60
CA HIS A 129 -38.85 -46.64 17.90
C HIS A 129 -39.61 -47.59 18.85
N GLN A 130 -39.05 -47.89 20.04
CA GLN A 130 -39.70 -48.67 21.06
C GLN A 130 -41.04 -47.99 21.52
N LEU A 131 -41.02 -46.65 21.79
CA LEU A 131 -42.16 -45.90 22.22
C LEU A 131 -43.20 -45.74 21.11
N GLU A 132 -42.80 -45.67 19.86
CA GLU A 132 -43.70 -45.67 18.70
C GLU A 132 -44.46 -46.98 18.61
N LEU A 133 -43.78 -48.14 18.78
CA LEU A 133 -44.45 -49.44 18.80
C LEU A 133 -45.38 -49.62 20.01
N ALA A 134 -45.01 -49.05 21.18
CA ALA A 134 -45.88 -49.04 22.37
C ALA A 134 -47.14 -48.22 22.16
N PHE A 135 -46.96 -47.00 21.61
CA PHE A 135 -48.10 -46.11 21.25
C PHE A 135 -49.03 -46.78 20.25
N GLN A 136 -48.53 -47.41 19.19
CA GLN A 136 -49.36 -48.11 18.19
C GLN A 136 -50.14 -49.25 18.82
N ARG A 137 -49.54 -50.01 19.74
CA ARG A 137 -50.25 -51.07 20.47
C ARG A 137 -51.39 -50.52 21.33
N GLN A 138 -51.13 -49.44 22.12
CA GLN A 138 -52.15 -48.83 22.97
C GLN A 138 -53.28 -48.23 22.14
N LYS A 139 -52.95 -47.65 21.00
CA LYS A 139 -53.94 -47.15 20.05
C LYS A 139 -54.86 -48.23 19.50
N ALA A 140 -54.30 -49.42 19.18
CA ALA A 140 -55.07 -50.56 18.70
C ALA A 140 -55.93 -51.18 19.80
N LEU A 141 -55.45 -51.28 21.05
CA LEU A 141 -56.21 -51.77 22.19
C LEU A 141 -57.34 -50.83 22.58
N LEU A 142 -57.14 -49.52 22.55
CA LEU A 142 -58.17 -48.52 22.83
C LEU A 142 -59.29 -48.61 21.78
N ALA A 143 -58.98 -48.85 20.52
CA ALA A 143 -59.98 -49.01 19.45
C ALA A 143 -60.83 -50.28 19.60
N GLN A 144 -60.40 -51.22 20.44
CA GLN A 144 -61.13 -52.45 20.77
C GLN A 144 -61.73 -52.44 22.19
N ASP A 145 -61.81 -51.25 22.83
CA ASP A 145 -62.25 -51.07 24.24
C ASP A 145 -61.46 -51.96 25.25
N ALA A 146 -60.21 -52.36 24.90
CA ALA A 146 -59.38 -53.26 25.69
C ALA A 146 -58.26 -52.53 26.48
N SER A 147 -58.24 -51.23 26.55
CA SER A 147 -57.30 -50.40 27.30
C SER A 147 -57.94 -49.19 27.90
N ALA A 148 -57.42 -48.69 29.04
CA ALA A 148 -57.88 -47.45 29.65
C ALA A 148 -57.35 -46.25 28.84
N ARG A 149 -58.16 -45.21 28.72
CA ARG A 149 -57.82 -43.96 28.02
C ARG A 149 -56.55 -43.31 28.59
N ALA A 150 -56.35 -43.39 29.94
CA ALA A 150 -55.18 -42.87 30.62
C ALA A 150 -53.88 -43.54 30.16
N GLU A 151 -53.90 -44.83 29.82
CA GLU A 151 -52.70 -45.57 29.31
C GLU A 151 -52.35 -45.12 27.88
N PHE A 152 -53.35 -44.86 27.05
CA PHE A 152 -53.12 -44.31 25.72
C PHE A 152 -52.53 -42.89 25.79
N GLU A 153 -53.10 -42.01 26.62
CA GLU A 153 -52.60 -40.63 26.82
C GLU A 153 -51.18 -40.65 27.39
N GLY A 154 -50.85 -41.57 28.28
CA GLY A 154 -49.48 -41.80 28.82
C GLY A 154 -48.49 -42.23 27.75
N ALA A 155 -48.89 -43.13 26.84
CA ALA A 155 -48.07 -43.57 25.72
C ALA A 155 -47.83 -42.45 24.69
N GLU A 156 -48.85 -41.65 24.41
CA GLU A 156 -48.79 -40.46 23.54
C GLU A 156 -47.85 -39.41 24.10
N ALA A 157 -47.97 -39.11 25.39
CA ALA A 157 -47.08 -38.14 26.08
C ALA A 157 -45.61 -38.62 26.04
N SER A 158 -45.37 -39.92 26.33
CA SER A 158 -44.03 -40.48 26.28
C SER A 158 -43.39 -40.46 24.89
N LEU A 159 -44.20 -40.68 23.85
CA LEU A 159 -43.77 -40.55 22.45
C LEU A 159 -43.44 -39.07 22.12
N GLY A 160 -44.29 -38.16 22.59
CA GLY A 160 -44.05 -36.70 22.43
C GLY A 160 -42.73 -36.24 23.05
N VAL A 161 -42.42 -36.70 24.27
CA VAL A 161 -41.14 -36.42 24.94
C VAL A 161 -39.94 -36.97 24.15
N ALA A 162 -40.02 -38.23 23.70
CA ALA A 162 -38.90 -38.83 22.95
C ALA A 162 -38.63 -38.10 21.61
N ARG A 163 -39.69 -37.64 20.93
CA ARG A 163 -39.53 -36.81 19.72
C ARG A 163 -38.88 -35.47 20.01
N ALA A 164 -39.24 -34.82 21.10
CA ALA A 164 -38.66 -33.58 21.53
C ALA A 164 -37.19 -33.75 21.91
N GLU A 165 -36.80 -34.83 22.60
CA GLU A 165 -35.40 -35.17 22.95
C GLU A 165 -34.56 -35.34 21.68
N ILE A 166 -35.05 -36.06 20.67
CA ILE A 166 -34.34 -36.24 19.40
C ILE A 166 -34.17 -34.90 18.66
N ALA A 167 -35.18 -34.07 18.66
CA ALA A 167 -35.11 -32.73 18.07
C ALA A 167 -34.02 -31.88 18.76
N ALA A 168 -33.94 -31.93 20.09
CA ALA A 168 -32.92 -31.22 20.86
C ALA A 168 -31.51 -31.79 20.54
N LEU A 169 -31.34 -33.09 20.46
CA LEU A 169 -30.06 -33.72 20.08
C LEU A 169 -29.63 -33.36 18.65
N LYS A 170 -30.57 -33.31 17.72
CA LYS A 170 -30.27 -32.84 16.34
C LYS A 170 -29.77 -31.41 16.30
N ALA A 171 -30.38 -30.52 17.06
CA ALA A 171 -29.93 -29.14 17.18
C ALA A 171 -28.52 -29.04 17.77
N GLN A 172 -28.24 -29.86 18.82
CA GLN A 172 -26.91 -29.94 19.46
C GLN A 172 -25.85 -30.50 18.53
N LEU A 173 -26.21 -31.53 17.73
CA LEU A 173 -25.32 -32.08 16.71
C LEU A 173 -24.98 -31.08 15.64
N GLN A 174 -25.97 -30.29 15.17
CA GLN A 174 -25.75 -29.22 14.22
C GLN A 174 -24.81 -28.13 14.79
N GLN A 175 -24.97 -27.74 16.05
CA GLN A 175 -24.09 -26.82 16.72
C GLN A 175 -22.64 -27.37 16.80
N SER A 176 -22.47 -28.65 17.12
CA SER A 176 -21.17 -29.31 17.17
C SER A 176 -20.53 -29.38 15.78
N GLN A 177 -21.34 -29.61 14.74
CA GLN A 177 -20.84 -29.61 13.34
C GLN A 177 -20.28 -28.24 12.94
N ILE A 178 -20.91 -27.13 13.34
CA ILE A 178 -20.39 -25.78 13.13
C ILE A 178 -19.05 -25.60 13.83
N SER A 179 -18.88 -26.19 15.03
CA SER A 179 -17.59 -26.17 15.74
C SER A 179 -16.50 -26.93 14.97
N VAL A 180 -16.82 -28.04 14.33
CA VAL A 180 -15.90 -28.78 13.45
C VAL A 180 -15.51 -27.92 12.25
N ASP A 181 -16.47 -27.27 11.61
CA ASP A 181 -16.20 -26.43 10.44
C ASP A 181 -15.32 -25.24 10.80
N THR A 182 -15.58 -24.61 11.96
CA THR A 182 -14.72 -23.51 12.47
C THR A 182 -13.29 -24.01 12.75
N ALA A 183 -13.13 -25.16 13.39
CA ALA A 183 -11.82 -25.73 13.65
C ALA A 183 -11.08 -26.12 12.36
N ARG A 184 -11.81 -26.58 11.34
CA ARG A 184 -11.25 -26.88 10.01
C ARG A 184 -10.75 -25.63 9.30
N VAL A 185 -11.51 -24.55 9.34
CA VAL A 185 -11.09 -23.25 8.78
C VAL A 185 -9.83 -22.74 9.49
N ASN A 186 -9.80 -22.79 10.82
CA ASN A 186 -8.63 -22.38 11.60
C ASN A 186 -7.39 -23.24 11.30
N LEU A 187 -7.56 -24.52 11.05
CA LEU A 187 -6.49 -25.39 10.56
C LEU A 187 -6.04 -24.97 9.15
N GLY A 188 -6.96 -24.58 8.28
CA GLY A 188 -6.63 -24.04 6.96
C GLY A 188 -5.75 -22.80 7.03
N TYR A 189 -5.99 -21.91 7.97
CA TYR A 189 -5.20 -20.69 8.17
C TYR A 189 -3.75 -20.94 8.63
N THR A 190 -3.38 -22.15 9.04
CA THR A 190 -1.99 -22.49 9.31
C THR A 190 -1.14 -22.62 8.03
N ARG A 191 -1.78 -22.72 6.87
CA ARG A 191 -1.14 -22.72 5.57
C ARG A 191 -1.40 -21.39 4.89
N ILE A 192 -0.40 -20.53 4.91
CA ILE A 192 -0.50 -19.17 4.35
C ILE A 192 -0.23 -19.24 2.86
N THR A 193 -1.20 -18.84 2.06
CA THR A 193 -1.13 -18.85 0.59
C THR A 193 -1.14 -17.43 0.02
N ALA A 194 -0.64 -17.30 -1.21
CA ALA A 194 -0.64 -16.03 -1.95
C ALA A 194 -2.07 -15.61 -2.33
N PRO A 195 -2.54 -14.41 -1.96
CA PRO A 195 -3.87 -13.92 -2.32
C PRO A 195 -3.96 -13.43 -3.77
N MET A 196 -2.82 -13.22 -4.43
CA MET A 196 -2.71 -12.76 -5.82
C MET A 196 -1.38 -13.17 -6.43
N ASP A 197 -1.31 -13.09 -7.78
CA ASP A 197 -0.04 -13.20 -8.49
C ASP A 197 0.84 -11.97 -8.21
N GLY A 198 2.15 -12.19 -8.08
CA GLY A 198 3.09 -11.10 -7.83
C GLY A 198 4.49 -11.57 -7.47
N VAL A 199 5.32 -10.60 -7.10
CA VAL A 199 6.69 -10.81 -6.65
C VAL A 199 6.80 -10.49 -5.16
N VAL A 200 7.58 -11.27 -4.42
CA VAL A 200 7.86 -11.04 -3.00
C VAL A 200 8.82 -9.86 -2.88
N VAL A 201 8.33 -8.71 -2.40
CA VAL A 201 9.13 -7.48 -2.26
C VAL A 201 9.68 -7.28 -0.85
N ALA A 202 9.15 -8.00 0.14
CA ALA A 202 9.70 -8.01 1.48
C ALA A 202 9.35 -9.32 2.20
N VAL A 203 10.29 -9.83 2.98
CA VAL A 203 10.10 -10.93 3.93
C VAL A 203 10.31 -10.33 5.33
N ILE A 204 9.24 -10.35 6.16
CA ILE A 204 9.23 -9.69 7.46
C ILE A 204 9.38 -10.72 8.59
N ALA A 205 8.83 -11.91 8.40
CA ALA A 205 8.92 -12.98 9.38
C ALA A 205 9.74 -14.16 8.83
N GLU A 206 10.65 -14.68 9.64
CA GLU A 206 11.58 -15.76 9.33
C GLU A 206 11.08 -17.09 9.91
N GLU A 207 11.65 -18.22 9.41
CA GLU A 207 11.41 -19.54 9.98
C GLU A 207 11.82 -19.58 11.45
N GLY A 208 11.06 -20.30 12.25
CA GLY A 208 11.27 -20.40 13.69
C GLY A 208 10.67 -19.27 14.52
N ARG A 209 10.26 -18.16 13.90
CA ARG A 209 9.62 -17.05 14.61
C ARG A 209 8.19 -17.42 15.04
N THR A 210 7.84 -17.09 16.27
CA THR A 210 6.47 -17.22 16.77
C THR A 210 5.69 -15.94 16.42
N VAL A 211 4.53 -16.11 15.79
CA VAL A 211 3.60 -15.04 15.45
C VAL A 211 2.37 -15.11 16.34
N ASN A 212 1.85 -13.93 16.72
CA ASN A 212 0.66 -13.81 17.54
C ASN A 212 -0.42 -13.01 16.76
N ALA A 213 -1.45 -13.71 16.31
CA ALA A 213 -2.54 -13.13 15.53
C ALA A 213 -3.72 -12.65 16.41
N ASN A 214 -3.63 -12.73 17.75
CA ASN A 214 -4.75 -12.35 18.63
C ASN A 214 -4.91 -10.84 18.79
N GLN A 215 -3.83 -10.06 18.60
CA GLN A 215 -3.84 -8.60 18.76
C GLN A 215 -3.83 -7.87 17.44
N SER A 216 -3.01 -8.32 16.50
CA SER A 216 -2.91 -7.79 15.14
C SER A 216 -2.43 -8.91 14.22
N ALA A 217 -2.91 -8.96 12.98
CA ALA A 217 -2.43 -9.93 11.99
C ALA A 217 -0.97 -9.59 11.61
N PRO A 218 0.04 -10.34 12.14
CA PRO A 218 1.43 -10.02 11.84
C PRO A 218 1.73 -10.31 10.38
N THR A 219 2.28 -9.33 9.67
CA THR A 219 2.69 -9.49 8.27
C THR A 219 3.86 -10.47 8.17
N ILE A 220 3.76 -11.45 7.31
CA ILE A 220 4.81 -12.42 7.01
C ILE A 220 5.64 -11.95 5.82
N ILE A 221 4.97 -11.62 4.72
CA ILE A 221 5.61 -11.11 3.50
C ILE A 221 4.78 -9.96 2.90
N LYS A 222 5.42 -9.17 2.03
CA LYS A 222 4.72 -8.24 1.15
C LYS A 222 4.85 -8.72 -0.30
N LEU A 223 3.71 -8.79 -0.98
CA LEU A 223 3.61 -9.11 -2.41
C LEU A 223 3.31 -7.83 -3.19
N ALA A 224 3.97 -7.66 -4.32
CA ALA A 224 3.70 -6.55 -5.23
C ALA A 224 3.56 -7.05 -6.67
N LYS A 225 2.67 -6.41 -7.42
CA LYS A 225 2.56 -6.62 -8.86
C LYS A 225 3.42 -5.59 -9.56
N LEU A 226 4.54 -6.03 -10.16
CA LEU A 226 5.55 -5.15 -10.76
C LEU A 226 5.31 -4.84 -12.24
N ASP A 227 4.28 -5.42 -12.87
CA ASP A 227 3.94 -5.18 -14.28
C ASP A 227 3.57 -3.73 -14.56
N THR A 228 3.00 -3.06 -13.55
CA THR A 228 2.65 -1.65 -13.60
C THR A 228 3.13 -0.97 -12.33
N VAL A 229 3.82 0.14 -12.53
CA VAL A 229 4.30 0.98 -11.43
C VAL A 229 3.60 2.34 -11.47
N GLN A 230 3.52 2.97 -10.32
CA GLN A 230 3.06 4.35 -10.17
C GLN A 230 4.15 5.17 -9.48
N ILE A 231 4.13 6.46 -9.76
CA ILE A 231 5.01 7.40 -9.08
C ILE A 231 4.16 8.21 -8.14
N LYS A 232 4.48 8.15 -6.85
CA LYS A 232 3.93 9.06 -5.84
C LYS A 232 4.88 10.24 -5.73
N ALA A 233 4.42 11.40 -6.18
CA ALA A 233 5.16 12.65 -6.11
C ALA A 233 4.61 13.54 -5.00
N GLN A 234 5.50 14.08 -4.17
CA GLN A 234 5.14 15.06 -3.15
C GLN A 234 5.19 16.45 -3.76
N ILE A 235 4.06 17.12 -3.75
CA ILE A 235 3.88 18.43 -4.36
C ILE A 235 3.62 19.46 -3.27
N SER A 236 4.19 20.65 -3.42
CA SER A 236 3.95 21.75 -2.49
C SER A 236 2.48 22.16 -2.49
N GLU A 237 1.93 22.54 -1.33
CA GLU A 237 0.57 23.04 -1.19
C GLU A 237 0.29 24.24 -2.11
N ALA A 238 1.29 25.09 -2.34
CA ALA A 238 1.18 26.24 -3.23
C ALA A 238 0.95 25.85 -4.70
N ASP A 239 1.44 24.69 -5.13
CA ASP A 239 1.37 24.21 -6.51
C ASP A 239 0.19 23.26 -6.77
N VAL A 240 -0.40 22.68 -5.72
CA VAL A 240 -1.54 21.75 -5.84
C VAL A 240 -2.72 22.35 -6.60
N VAL A 241 -2.98 23.66 -6.42
CA VAL A 241 -4.09 24.37 -7.10
C VAL A 241 -3.91 24.38 -8.62
N ARG A 242 -2.67 24.29 -9.12
CA ARG A 242 -2.32 24.39 -10.54
C ARG A 242 -2.38 23.04 -11.26
N ILE A 243 -2.41 21.92 -10.52
CA ILE A 243 -2.41 20.58 -11.10
C ILE A 243 -3.82 19.99 -11.15
N LYS A 244 -4.09 19.27 -12.24
CA LYS A 244 -5.38 18.59 -12.47
C LYS A 244 -5.12 17.17 -12.98
N PRO A 245 -5.95 16.19 -12.64
CA PRO A 245 -5.88 14.87 -13.23
C PRO A 245 -5.88 14.94 -14.76
N GLY A 246 -5.06 14.09 -15.40
CA GLY A 246 -4.90 14.03 -16.85
C GLY A 246 -3.79 14.93 -17.43
N LEU A 247 -3.15 15.79 -16.61
CA LEU A 247 -2.01 16.59 -17.10
C LEU A 247 -0.87 15.65 -17.54
N PRO A 248 -0.22 15.97 -18.69
CA PRO A 248 1.00 15.29 -19.10
C PRO A 248 2.13 15.64 -18.12
N VAL A 249 2.85 14.61 -17.69
CA VAL A 249 4.01 14.76 -16.81
C VAL A 249 5.18 13.97 -17.39
N TYR A 250 6.39 14.40 -17.10
CA TYR A 250 7.57 13.61 -17.40
C TYR A 250 8.42 13.49 -16.13
N PHE A 251 9.13 12.40 -16.03
CA PHE A 251 10.06 12.18 -14.92
C PHE A 251 11.38 11.61 -15.43
N THR A 252 12.41 11.80 -14.65
CA THR A 252 13.73 11.21 -14.85
C THR A 252 14.09 10.39 -13.62
N ILE A 253 14.88 9.34 -13.80
CA ILE A 253 15.39 8.53 -12.71
C ILE A 253 16.86 8.86 -12.47
N LEU A 254 17.33 8.74 -11.22
CA LEU A 254 18.71 9.04 -10.84
C LEU A 254 19.75 8.27 -11.65
N GLY A 255 19.43 7.04 -12.08
CA GLY A 255 20.31 6.21 -12.89
C GLY A 255 20.39 6.64 -14.37
N GLU A 256 19.37 7.35 -14.88
CA GLU A 256 19.29 7.81 -16.27
C GLU A 256 18.78 9.27 -16.34
N PRO A 257 19.55 10.26 -15.90
CA PRO A 257 19.08 11.65 -15.78
C PRO A 257 18.74 12.30 -17.13
N ASN A 258 19.32 11.80 -18.22
CA ASN A 258 19.11 12.32 -19.58
C ASN A 258 17.90 11.69 -20.29
N ARG A 259 17.27 10.67 -19.71
CA ARG A 259 16.11 10.00 -20.30
C ARG A 259 14.83 10.46 -19.62
N ARG A 260 13.94 11.06 -20.40
CA ARG A 260 12.60 11.47 -19.95
C ARG A 260 11.61 10.34 -20.20
N TYR A 261 10.84 10.02 -19.18
CA TYR A 261 9.74 9.07 -19.27
C TYR A 261 8.43 9.87 -19.19
N GLU A 262 7.58 9.68 -20.18
CA GLU A 262 6.28 10.34 -20.24
C GLU A 262 5.25 9.55 -19.42
N ALA A 263 4.40 10.28 -18.72
CA ALA A 263 3.30 9.74 -17.93
C ALA A 263 2.15 10.75 -17.86
N HIS A 264 1.06 10.37 -17.24
CA HIS A 264 -0.08 11.25 -17.00
C HIS A 264 -0.43 11.25 -15.52
N LEU A 265 -0.76 12.42 -15.00
CA LEU A 265 -1.23 12.57 -13.64
C LEU A 265 -2.57 11.83 -13.49
N ARG A 266 -2.57 10.78 -12.68
CA ARG A 266 -3.76 9.94 -12.46
C ARG A 266 -4.75 10.62 -11.51
N ALA A 267 -4.27 11.07 -10.38
CA ALA A 267 -5.08 11.67 -9.33
C ALA A 267 -4.21 12.55 -8.42
N VAL A 268 -4.83 13.47 -7.75
CA VAL A 268 -4.25 14.23 -6.64
C VAL A 268 -4.87 13.69 -5.37
N GLU A 269 -4.06 13.18 -4.46
CA GLU A 269 -4.53 12.68 -3.17
C GLU A 269 -4.84 13.87 -2.25
N PRO A 270 -6.04 13.93 -1.65
CA PRO A 270 -6.48 15.11 -0.90
C PRO A 270 -5.88 15.21 0.51
N ALA A 271 -5.24 14.15 1.00
CA ALA A 271 -4.64 14.12 2.34
C ALA A 271 -3.13 13.86 2.27
N PRO A 272 -2.33 14.47 3.15
CA PRO A 272 -0.91 14.22 3.24
C PRO A 272 -0.63 12.77 3.68
N GLU A 273 0.49 12.22 3.23
CA GLU A 273 0.88 10.82 3.48
C GLU A 273 1.02 10.49 4.98
N SER A 274 1.36 11.49 5.81
CA SER A 274 1.47 11.34 7.27
C SER A 274 0.15 10.93 7.96
N GLU A 275 -1.00 11.32 7.42
CA GLU A 275 -2.30 10.95 7.99
C GLU A 275 -2.78 9.55 7.56
N GLN A 276 -2.26 9.02 6.47
CA GLN A 276 -2.60 7.68 5.97
C GLN A 276 -1.85 6.56 6.70
N SER A 277 -0.73 6.86 7.35
CA SER A 277 0.11 5.88 8.04
C SER A 277 -0.25 5.65 9.52
N GLU A 278 -1.09 6.47 10.14
CA GLU A 278 -1.48 6.32 11.55
C GLU A 278 -2.63 5.32 11.81
N SER A 279 -3.22 4.72 10.78
CA SER A 279 -4.38 3.81 10.94
C SER A 279 -4.03 2.32 10.86
N THR A 280 -2.80 1.94 11.29
CA THR A 280 -2.45 0.50 11.32
C THR A 280 -1.97 0.08 12.71
#